data_32bc07c10bb5bbe650fd7ef5ebb41f93
#
_entry.id   32bc07c10bb5bbe650fd7ef5ebb41f93
#
_cell.length_a   1.000
_cell.length_b   1.000
_cell.length_c   1.000
_cell.angle_alpha   90.00
_cell.angle_beta   90.00
_cell.angle_gamma   90.00
#
_symmetry.space_group_name_H-M   'P 1'
#
loop_
_entity.id
_entity.type
_entity.pdbx_description
1 polymer ?
#
loop_
_entity_poly.entity_id
_entity_poly.type
_entity_poly.pdbx_seq_one_letter_code
_entity_poly.pdbx_strand_id
1 'polypeptide(L)'
;MESISKYTRTSKSFQLFILVAVTFSLAKPLSAQKSIAFLTGTGLPVSGLNDWYGAAPVIGLQYVISTDEITKVVMEFHYQNYSGGSIADRKFRWIVDYDNYKSPAADANMSWNDFIIKTRKYFPNNTRSFAGKMLQPFASYGLGLYNYTHQVSGLIYPGQSKKPLDTEFLLDPITDRRVAWGANIGIGFESSLGKNLSLALDLTYNAAIGYLRSFEDWGLKEVMPLQFLTIGIGFNYNY
;
A
#
# COMPACT_ATOMS: atom_id res chain seq x y z
N MET A 1 -24.06 -23.44 21.64
CA MET A 1 -24.58 -22.10 21.86
C MET A 1 -23.50 -21.24 22.51
N GLU A 2 -22.37 -21.08 21.80
CA GLU A 2 -21.20 -20.31 22.27
C GLU A 2 -20.43 -19.83 21.05
N SER A 3 -20.77 -18.68 20.49
CA SER A 3 -20.01 -18.13 19.38
C SER A 3 -20.44 -16.69 18.99
N ILE A 4 -20.58 -15.78 19.93
CA ILE A 4 -20.76 -14.35 19.61
C ILE A 4 -20.01 -13.50 20.64
N SER A 5 -18.69 -13.59 20.69
CA SER A 5 -17.91 -12.68 21.55
C SER A 5 -16.48 -12.42 21.09
N LYS A 6 -16.21 -12.41 19.78
CA LYS A 6 -14.85 -12.10 19.27
C LYS A 6 -14.75 -10.88 18.35
N TYR A 7 -15.79 -10.08 18.22
CA TYR A 7 -15.82 -9.02 17.20
C TYR A 7 -15.72 -7.57 17.70
N THR A 8 -15.32 -7.34 18.96
CA THR A 8 -15.26 -5.96 19.50
C THR A 8 -13.88 -5.52 20.00
N ARG A 9 -12.82 -6.06 19.44
CA ARG A 9 -11.46 -5.63 19.78
C ARG A 9 -10.77 -4.77 18.71
N THR A 10 -11.55 -4.18 17.81
CA THR A 10 -11.06 -3.11 16.92
C THR A 10 -11.12 -1.80 17.70
N SER A 11 -10.03 -1.46 18.42
CA SER A 11 -10.49 -0.23 18.69
C SER A 11 -9.69 0.84 19.37
N LYS A 12 -8.98 0.58 20.36
CA LYS A 12 -8.30 1.67 21.08
C LYS A 12 -7.28 2.40 20.20
N SER A 13 -6.55 1.67 19.34
CA SER A 13 -5.60 2.27 18.40
C SER A 13 -6.27 3.06 17.29
N PHE A 14 -7.41 2.60 16.79
CA PHE A 14 -8.19 3.30 15.76
C PHE A 14 -8.87 4.55 16.34
N GLN A 15 -9.40 4.45 17.56
CA GLN A 15 -9.98 5.60 18.26
C GLN A 15 -8.93 6.66 18.61
N LEU A 16 -7.73 6.24 19.04
CA LEU A 16 -6.62 7.15 19.29
C LEU A 16 -6.18 7.88 18.03
N PHE A 17 -6.16 7.18 16.90
CA PHE A 17 -5.78 7.75 15.62
C PHE A 17 -6.82 8.77 15.10
N ILE A 18 -8.11 8.46 15.23
CA ILE A 18 -9.19 9.41 14.93
C ILE A 18 -9.10 10.63 15.86
N LEU A 19 -8.81 10.44 17.13
CA LEU A 19 -8.68 11.53 18.10
C LEU A 19 -7.51 12.45 17.73
N VAL A 20 -6.36 11.90 17.35
CA VAL A 20 -5.20 12.67 16.88
C VAL A 20 -5.52 13.40 15.58
N ALA A 21 -6.17 12.76 14.61
CA ALA A 21 -6.58 13.40 13.36
C ALA A 21 -7.59 14.53 13.59
N VAL A 22 -8.55 14.36 14.51
CA VAL A 22 -9.55 15.37 14.88
C VAL A 22 -8.91 16.52 15.64
N THR A 23 -7.96 16.27 16.55
CA THR A 23 -7.25 17.35 17.26
C THR A 23 -6.38 18.20 16.33
N PHE A 24 -5.74 17.60 15.32
CA PHE A 24 -5.02 18.34 14.27
C PHE A 24 -5.95 19.18 13.40
N SER A 25 -7.18 18.72 13.13
CA SER A 25 -8.15 19.47 12.33
C SER A 25 -8.82 20.61 13.11
N LEU A 26 -8.80 20.58 14.43
CA LEU A 26 -9.38 21.62 15.31
C LEU A 26 -8.38 22.74 15.68
N ALA A 27 -7.09 22.53 15.48
CA ALA A 27 -6.10 23.59 15.58
C ALA A 27 -6.41 24.62 14.46
N LYS A 28 -7.00 25.77 14.82
CA LYS A 28 -7.33 26.85 13.86
C LYS A 28 -6.04 27.27 13.16
N PRO A 29 -5.77 26.91 11.91
CA PRO A 29 -4.70 27.53 11.16
C PRO A 29 -5.19 28.90 10.73
N LEU A 30 -4.51 29.94 11.13
CA LEU A 30 -4.68 31.25 10.54
C LEU A 30 -4.53 31.09 9.02
N SER A 31 -5.63 31.31 8.25
CA SER A 31 -5.58 31.45 6.78
C SER A 31 -4.89 30.32 5.99
N ALA A 32 -4.97 29.07 6.45
CA ALA A 32 -4.38 27.95 5.74
C ALA A 32 -5.13 27.65 4.44
N GLN A 33 -4.46 27.76 3.31
CA GLN A 33 -4.99 27.29 2.03
C GLN A 33 -5.21 25.78 2.10
N LYS A 34 -6.40 25.34 1.69
CA LYS A 34 -6.80 23.94 1.69
C LYS A 34 -6.97 23.45 0.25
N SER A 35 -6.68 22.18 0.02
CA SER A 35 -6.98 21.55 -1.25
C SER A 35 -7.41 20.10 -1.08
N ILE A 36 -8.17 19.63 -2.05
CA ILE A 36 -8.52 18.23 -2.22
C ILE A 36 -7.83 17.76 -3.49
N ALA A 37 -7.24 16.57 -3.45
CA ALA A 37 -6.63 15.98 -4.62
C ALA A 37 -7.14 14.57 -4.87
N PHE A 38 -7.27 14.23 -6.15
CA PHE A 38 -7.38 12.87 -6.63
C PHE A 38 -5.99 12.39 -7.02
N LEU A 39 -5.61 11.20 -6.52
CA LEU A 39 -4.34 10.56 -6.81
C LEU A 39 -4.58 9.29 -7.61
N THR A 40 -3.80 9.09 -8.66
CA THR A 40 -3.72 7.83 -9.40
C THR A 40 -2.26 7.49 -9.68
N GLY A 41 -1.97 6.21 -9.87
CA GLY A 41 -0.59 5.81 -10.10
C GLY A 41 -0.38 4.30 -10.14
N THR A 42 0.82 3.89 -9.81
CA THR A 42 1.24 2.49 -9.78
C THR A 42 2.01 2.19 -8.50
N GLY A 43 1.62 1.13 -7.82
CA GLY A 43 2.35 0.53 -6.72
C GLY A 43 3.25 -0.61 -7.22
N LEU A 44 4.52 -0.57 -6.85
CA LEU A 44 5.54 -1.54 -7.23
C LEU A 44 6.02 -2.27 -5.97
N PRO A 45 5.67 -3.54 -5.78
CA PRO A 45 6.20 -4.33 -4.67
C PRO A 45 7.73 -4.46 -4.76
N VAL A 46 8.42 -4.40 -3.63
CA VAL A 46 9.88 -4.57 -3.55
C VAL A 46 10.26 -5.45 -2.35
N SER A 47 11.56 -5.77 -2.21
CA SER A 47 12.13 -6.47 -1.03
C SER A 47 11.43 -7.80 -0.68
N GLY A 48 11.27 -8.69 -1.67
CA GLY A 48 10.64 -9.99 -1.50
C GLY A 48 9.12 -9.97 -1.71
N LEU A 49 8.45 -8.84 -1.56
CA LEU A 49 7.03 -8.70 -1.88
C LEU A 49 6.79 -8.87 -3.40
N ASN A 50 7.77 -8.50 -4.22
CA ASN A 50 7.79 -8.71 -5.67
C ASN A 50 7.90 -10.19 -6.09
N ASP A 51 8.25 -11.09 -5.18
CA ASP A 51 8.19 -12.54 -5.43
C ASP A 51 6.75 -13.06 -5.43
N TRP A 52 5.86 -12.35 -4.75
CA TRP A 52 4.45 -12.71 -4.61
C TRP A 52 3.55 -12.00 -5.60
N TYR A 53 3.84 -10.73 -5.89
CA TYR A 53 2.93 -9.83 -6.60
C TYR A 53 3.63 -9.02 -7.68
N GLY A 54 2.89 -8.73 -8.74
CA GLY A 54 3.26 -7.75 -9.74
C GLY A 54 2.90 -6.31 -9.35
N ALA A 55 3.12 -5.38 -10.26
CA ALA A 55 2.71 -4.00 -10.12
C ALA A 55 1.18 -3.88 -10.09
N ALA A 56 0.65 -2.93 -9.31
CA ALA A 56 -0.78 -2.68 -9.19
C ALA A 56 -1.13 -1.22 -9.42
N PRO A 57 -2.31 -0.92 -10.00
CA PRO A 57 -2.81 0.45 -10.02
C PRO A 57 -3.13 0.92 -8.60
N VAL A 58 -2.85 2.20 -8.36
CA VAL A 58 -3.17 2.91 -7.12
C VAL A 58 -4.19 3.99 -7.45
N ILE A 59 -5.23 4.07 -6.65
CA ILE A 59 -6.16 5.19 -6.66
C ILE A 59 -6.29 5.74 -5.25
N GLY A 60 -6.49 7.05 -5.11
CA GLY A 60 -6.59 7.66 -3.80
C GLY A 60 -7.14 9.06 -3.79
N LEU A 61 -7.39 9.52 -2.58
CA LEU A 61 -7.81 10.87 -2.27
C LEU A 61 -6.82 11.49 -1.29
N GLN A 62 -6.53 12.76 -1.47
CA GLN A 62 -5.69 13.54 -0.57
C GLN A 62 -6.45 14.78 -0.09
N TYR A 63 -6.28 15.07 1.18
CA TYR A 63 -6.64 16.35 1.76
C TYR A 63 -5.37 17.07 2.19
N VAL A 64 -5.16 18.27 1.67
CA VAL A 64 -3.91 19.01 1.83
C VAL A 64 -4.19 20.31 2.59
N ILE A 65 -3.39 20.58 3.60
CA ILE A 65 -3.44 21.80 4.41
C ILE A 65 -2.07 22.47 4.32
N SER A 66 -2.00 23.68 3.80
CA SER A 66 -0.78 24.48 3.84
C SER A 66 -0.59 25.07 5.24
N THR A 67 0.47 24.69 5.92
CA THR A 67 0.81 25.23 7.26
C THR A 67 1.64 26.49 7.16
N ASP A 68 2.47 26.58 6.13
CA ASP A 68 3.25 27.78 5.77
C ASP A 68 3.54 27.75 4.24
N GLU A 69 4.38 28.69 3.77
CA GLU A 69 4.69 28.85 2.33
C GLU A 69 5.42 27.64 1.71
N ILE A 70 6.14 26.88 2.52
CA ILE A 70 6.98 25.77 2.06
C ILE A 70 6.59 24.41 2.65
N THR A 71 5.60 24.37 3.57
CA THR A 71 5.21 23.14 4.26
C THR A 71 3.72 22.89 4.11
N LYS A 72 3.36 21.68 3.69
CA LYS A 72 1.99 21.21 3.66
C LYS A 72 1.86 19.91 4.45
N VAL A 73 0.76 19.76 5.17
CA VAL A 73 0.33 18.49 5.77
C VAL A 73 -0.66 17.84 4.82
N VAL A 74 -0.44 16.58 4.51
CA VAL A 74 -1.26 15.81 3.56
C VAL A 74 -1.79 14.59 4.27
N MET A 75 -3.10 14.43 4.24
CA MET A 75 -3.79 13.20 4.64
C MET A 75 -4.21 12.47 3.37
N GLU A 76 -3.84 11.21 3.26
CA GLU A 76 -4.07 10.40 2.06
C GLU A 76 -4.82 9.13 2.42
N PHE A 77 -5.73 8.76 1.55
CA PHE A 77 -6.37 7.45 1.54
C PHE A 77 -6.11 6.81 0.18
N HIS A 78 -5.53 5.60 0.18
CA HIS A 78 -5.25 4.86 -1.05
C HIS A 78 -5.91 3.49 -1.03
N TYR A 79 -6.21 3.03 -2.23
CA TYR A 79 -6.61 1.65 -2.52
C TYR A 79 -5.73 1.09 -3.63
N GLN A 80 -5.25 -0.15 -3.43
CA GLN A 80 -4.49 -0.92 -4.41
C GLN A 80 -4.87 -2.39 -4.29
N ASN A 81 -4.78 -3.11 -5.41
CA ASN A 81 -4.99 -4.55 -5.43
C ASN A 81 -3.86 -5.21 -6.22
N TYR A 82 -2.93 -5.81 -5.49
CA TYR A 82 -1.80 -6.53 -6.03
C TYR A 82 -2.21 -7.93 -6.45
N SER A 83 -1.80 -8.34 -7.65
CA SER A 83 -2.01 -9.66 -8.22
C SER A 83 -0.90 -9.98 -9.22
N GLY A 84 -1.02 -11.08 -9.96
CA GLY A 84 -0.09 -11.40 -11.04
C GLY A 84 1.31 -11.79 -10.56
N GLY A 85 1.40 -12.39 -9.40
CA GLY A 85 2.63 -12.98 -8.87
C GLY A 85 3.02 -14.28 -9.60
N SER A 86 4.15 -14.84 -9.22
CA SER A 86 4.74 -16.02 -9.86
C SER A 86 4.39 -17.35 -9.17
N ILE A 87 3.37 -17.37 -8.29
CA ILE A 87 3.07 -18.55 -7.47
C ILE A 87 2.67 -19.79 -8.31
N ALA A 88 1.93 -19.59 -9.40
CA ALA A 88 1.54 -20.68 -10.31
C ALA A 88 2.73 -21.31 -11.05
N ASP A 89 3.80 -20.54 -11.28
CA ASP A 89 5.01 -21.00 -11.97
C ASP A 89 6.03 -21.62 -11.04
N ARG A 90 5.88 -21.41 -9.73
CA ARG A 90 6.79 -21.98 -8.74
C ARG A 90 6.57 -23.46 -8.58
N LYS A 91 7.66 -24.17 -8.35
CA LYS A 91 7.65 -25.60 -8.02
C LYS A 91 7.68 -25.73 -6.51
N PHE A 92 6.82 -26.59 -5.98
CA PHE A 92 6.92 -27.06 -4.61
C PHE A 92 7.45 -28.51 -4.61
N ARG A 93 8.15 -28.89 -3.56
CA ARG A 93 8.64 -30.26 -3.37
C ARG A 93 7.64 -31.04 -2.55
N TRP A 94 7.08 -32.11 -3.15
CA TRP A 94 6.16 -32.96 -2.40
C TRP A 94 6.91 -33.94 -1.51
N ILE A 95 6.59 -33.95 -0.22
CA ILE A 95 7.30 -34.73 0.80
C ILE A 95 7.11 -36.25 0.67
N VAL A 96 6.12 -36.72 -0.11
CA VAL A 96 5.79 -38.16 -0.23
C VAL A 96 6.68 -38.88 -1.26
N ASP A 97 7.10 -38.21 -2.31
CA ASP A 97 7.97 -38.79 -3.35
C ASP A 97 9.22 -37.96 -3.63
N TYR A 98 9.33 -36.79 -3.04
CA TYR A 98 10.41 -35.82 -3.21
C TYR A 98 10.53 -35.22 -4.61
N ASP A 99 9.52 -35.42 -5.47
CA ASP A 99 9.46 -34.81 -6.77
C ASP A 99 8.91 -33.36 -6.71
N ASN A 100 9.16 -32.61 -7.80
CA ASN A 100 8.74 -31.22 -7.91
C ASN A 100 7.48 -31.11 -8.76
N TYR A 101 6.47 -30.46 -8.20
CA TYR A 101 5.17 -30.21 -8.83
C TYR A 101 4.88 -28.73 -8.92
N LYS A 102 3.88 -28.34 -9.71
CA LYS A 102 3.31 -26.99 -9.78
C LYS A 102 1.84 -27.02 -9.42
N SER A 103 1.30 -25.91 -8.98
CA SER A 103 -0.15 -25.65 -8.88
C SER A 103 -0.55 -24.66 -9.98
N PRO A 104 -0.92 -25.13 -11.17
CA PRO A 104 -1.18 -24.23 -12.31
C PRO A 104 -2.32 -23.25 -12.08
N ALA A 105 -3.29 -23.61 -11.19
CA ALA A 105 -4.41 -22.78 -10.81
C ALA A 105 -4.10 -21.85 -9.61
N ALA A 106 -2.87 -21.89 -9.07
CA ALA A 106 -2.52 -21.08 -7.93
C ALA A 106 -2.52 -19.60 -8.29
N ASP A 107 -3.20 -18.80 -7.49
CA ASP A 107 -3.24 -17.34 -7.60
C ASP A 107 -3.07 -16.71 -6.22
N ALA A 108 -2.36 -15.58 -6.17
CA ALA A 108 -2.18 -14.80 -4.98
C ALA A 108 -2.58 -13.35 -5.26
N ASN A 109 -3.46 -12.83 -4.43
CA ASN A 109 -3.82 -11.42 -4.49
C ASN A 109 -3.75 -10.77 -3.11
N MET A 110 -3.52 -9.46 -3.08
CA MET A 110 -3.52 -8.66 -1.87
C MET A 110 -4.25 -7.36 -2.11
N SER A 111 -5.42 -7.21 -1.51
CA SER A 111 -6.09 -5.92 -1.43
C SER A 111 -5.48 -5.11 -0.29
N TRP A 112 -5.24 -3.83 -0.55
CA TRP A 112 -4.53 -2.93 0.34
C TRP A 112 -5.25 -1.60 0.43
N ASN A 113 -5.57 -1.20 1.66
CA ASN A 113 -6.15 0.10 1.96
C ASN A 113 -5.24 0.78 2.97
N ASP A 114 -4.79 1.97 2.66
CA ASP A 114 -3.95 2.71 3.59
C ASP A 114 -4.53 4.10 3.89
N PHE A 115 -4.23 4.56 5.09
CA PHE A 115 -4.45 5.93 5.52
C PHE A 115 -3.12 6.49 6.02
N ILE A 116 -2.64 7.54 5.37
CA ILE A 116 -1.33 8.12 5.58
C ILE A 116 -1.48 9.58 5.98
N ILE A 117 -0.69 10.01 6.97
CA ILE A 117 -0.47 11.43 7.26
C ILE A 117 1.00 11.71 7.00
N LYS A 118 1.27 12.64 6.07
CA LYS A 118 2.63 13.03 5.71
C LYS A 118 2.81 14.54 5.71
N THR A 119 4.03 14.97 5.98
CA THR A 119 4.49 16.34 5.77
C THR A 119 5.17 16.40 4.41
N ARG A 120 4.82 17.39 3.61
CA ARG A 120 5.45 17.70 2.32
C ARG A 120 6.17 19.04 2.45
N LYS A 121 7.48 19.03 2.24
CA LYS A 121 8.32 20.23 2.31
C LYS A 121 8.82 20.62 0.93
N TYR A 122 8.55 21.85 0.54
CA TYR A 122 8.89 22.39 -0.79
C TYR A 122 10.24 23.12 -0.76
N PHE A 123 10.90 23.14 -1.91
CA PHE A 123 12.19 23.79 -2.13
C PHE A 123 12.06 24.86 -3.22
N PRO A 124 11.53 26.05 -2.92
CA PRO A 124 11.24 27.09 -3.92
C PRO A 124 12.48 27.55 -4.68
N ASN A 125 13.65 27.60 -4.04
CA ASN A 125 14.92 27.99 -4.66
C ASN A 125 15.42 27.00 -5.72
N ASN A 126 14.86 25.78 -5.76
CA ASN A 126 15.20 24.73 -6.70
C ASN A 126 14.11 24.55 -7.79
N THR A 127 13.22 25.52 -7.93
CA THR A 127 12.19 25.50 -8.96
C THR A 127 12.80 25.43 -10.37
N ARG A 128 12.27 24.53 -11.19
CA ARG A 128 12.72 24.30 -12.55
C ARG A 128 11.60 24.62 -13.55
N SER A 129 11.98 25.15 -14.72
CA SER A 129 11.03 25.33 -15.81
C SER A 129 11.03 24.10 -16.71
N PHE A 130 9.86 23.52 -16.95
CA PHE A 130 9.67 22.43 -17.90
C PHE A 130 8.40 22.68 -18.73
N ALA A 131 8.51 22.63 -20.03
CA ALA A 131 7.40 22.89 -20.98
C ALA A 131 6.62 24.18 -20.64
N GLY A 132 7.33 25.25 -20.25
CA GLY A 132 6.74 26.54 -19.90
C GLY A 132 6.00 26.58 -18.55
N LYS A 133 6.10 25.52 -17.76
CA LYS A 133 5.52 25.43 -16.41
C LYS A 133 6.64 25.40 -15.35
N MET A 134 6.38 26.04 -14.22
CA MET A 134 7.30 26.02 -13.08
C MET A 134 7.05 24.74 -12.27
N LEU A 135 8.07 23.91 -12.16
CA LEU A 135 8.07 22.71 -11.34
C LEU A 135 8.73 23.01 -9.99
N GLN A 136 7.96 22.92 -8.92
CA GLN A 136 8.44 23.11 -7.57
C GLN A 136 8.73 21.76 -6.91
N PRO A 137 10.00 21.42 -6.64
CA PRO A 137 10.34 20.15 -6.02
C PRO A 137 9.94 20.13 -4.55
N PHE A 138 9.60 18.94 -4.06
CA PHE A 138 9.33 18.70 -2.66
C PHE A 138 9.90 17.36 -2.20
N ALA A 139 10.11 17.24 -0.89
CA ALA A 139 10.29 15.98 -0.19
C ALA A 139 9.11 15.75 0.76
N SER A 140 8.78 14.50 1.01
CA SER A 140 7.73 14.12 1.95
C SER A 140 8.16 13.01 2.87
N TYR A 141 7.60 12.99 4.07
CA TYR A 141 7.76 11.91 5.05
C TYR A 141 6.52 11.82 5.91
N GLY A 142 6.17 10.62 6.34
CA GLY A 142 4.95 10.42 7.10
C GLY A 142 4.82 9.04 7.73
N LEU A 143 3.69 8.86 8.38
CA LEU A 143 3.27 7.61 9.02
C LEU A 143 1.93 7.20 8.46
N GLY A 144 1.68 5.89 8.42
CA GLY A 144 0.45 5.35 7.90
C GLY A 144 -0.07 4.13 8.66
N LEU A 145 -1.35 3.91 8.49
CA LEU A 145 -2.04 2.67 8.82
C LEU A 145 -2.34 1.94 7.52
N TYR A 146 -1.92 0.70 7.45
CA TYR A 146 -2.02 -0.17 6.29
C TYR A 146 -2.89 -1.37 6.64
N ASN A 147 -4.09 -1.42 6.05
CA ASN A 147 -4.98 -2.57 6.19
C ASN A 147 -4.90 -3.40 4.92
N TYR A 148 -4.42 -4.63 5.03
CA TYR A 148 -4.28 -5.52 3.89
C TYR A 148 -4.96 -6.87 4.13
N THR A 149 -5.47 -7.43 3.04
CA THR A 149 -6.02 -8.78 2.99
C THR A 149 -5.27 -9.55 1.92
N HIS A 150 -4.49 -10.53 2.34
CA HIS A 150 -3.78 -11.44 1.49
C HIS A 150 -4.62 -12.71 1.29
N GLN A 151 -4.78 -13.15 0.06
CA GLN A 151 -5.50 -14.36 -0.29
C GLN A 151 -4.68 -15.19 -1.27
N VAL A 152 -4.59 -16.49 -0.99
CA VAL A 152 -4.01 -17.49 -1.90
C VAL A 152 -5.06 -18.55 -2.19
N SER A 153 -5.26 -18.86 -3.45
CA SER A 153 -6.25 -19.84 -3.93
C SER A 153 -5.65 -20.75 -5.00
N GLY A 154 -6.37 -21.81 -5.36
CA GLY A 154 -5.96 -22.72 -6.42
C GLY A 154 -4.78 -23.62 -6.10
N LEU A 155 -4.41 -23.75 -4.83
CA LEU A 155 -3.32 -24.62 -4.38
C LEU A 155 -3.78 -26.08 -4.38
N ILE A 156 -2.91 -26.99 -4.83
CA ILE A 156 -3.08 -28.46 -4.69
C ILE A 156 -2.27 -29.02 -3.52
N TYR A 157 -1.38 -28.24 -2.94
CA TYR A 157 -0.49 -28.56 -1.82
C TYR A 157 -0.28 -27.29 -0.94
N PRO A 158 -0.09 -27.38 0.39
CA PRO A 158 0.09 -28.60 1.21
C PRO A 158 -1.22 -29.30 1.60
N GLY A 159 -1.10 -30.52 2.13
CA GLY A 159 -2.22 -31.28 2.69
C GLY A 159 -2.41 -32.69 2.11
N GLN A 160 -1.91 -32.94 0.90
CA GLN A 160 -1.96 -34.26 0.31
C GLN A 160 -0.78 -35.12 0.78
N SER A 161 -1.07 -36.29 1.34
CA SER A 161 -0.06 -37.20 1.92
C SER A 161 -0.09 -38.62 1.31
N LYS A 162 -0.90 -38.87 0.29
CA LYS A 162 -1.06 -40.19 -0.37
C LYS A 162 -0.76 -40.10 -1.85
N LYS A 163 -0.08 -41.10 -2.41
CA LYS A 163 0.17 -41.26 -3.84
C LYS A 163 -1.07 -41.81 -4.57
N PRO A 164 -1.32 -41.39 -5.83
CA PRO A 164 -0.63 -40.29 -6.55
C PRO A 164 -1.07 -38.92 -6.04
N LEU A 165 -0.29 -37.90 -6.34
CA LEU A 165 -0.71 -36.51 -6.08
C LEU A 165 -1.92 -36.19 -6.97
N ASP A 166 -3.03 -35.82 -6.37
CA ASP A 166 -4.25 -35.38 -7.08
C ASP A 166 -4.09 -33.92 -7.50
N THR A 167 -3.94 -33.70 -8.80
CA THR A 167 -3.75 -32.36 -9.37
C THR A 167 -5.08 -31.62 -9.63
N GLU A 168 -6.21 -32.30 -9.50
CA GLU A 168 -7.55 -31.71 -9.66
C GLU A 168 -8.13 -31.27 -8.31
N PHE A 169 -7.61 -31.81 -7.22
CA PHE A 169 -8.04 -31.45 -5.87
C PHE A 169 -7.47 -30.09 -5.46
N LEU A 170 -8.32 -29.08 -5.45
CA LEU A 170 -7.95 -27.74 -4.99
C LEU A 170 -8.26 -27.58 -3.51
N LEU A 171 -7.30 -26.97 -2.80
CA LEU A 171 -7.48 -26.61 -1.39
C LEU A 171 -8.36 -25.36 -1.25
N ASP A 172 -9.00 -25.26 -0.10
CA ASP A 172 -9.74 -24.04 0.25
C ASP A 172 -8.82 -22.81 0.24
N PRO A 173 -9.32 -21.65 -0.22
CA PRO A 173 -8.54 -20.42 -0.23
C PRO A 173 -8.05 -20.04 1.16
N ILE A 174 -6.79 -19.70 1.25
CA ILE A 174 -6.16 -19.19 2.47
C ILE A 174 -6.30 -17.67 2.47
N THR A 175 -6.94 -17.12 3.49
CA THR A 175 -7.11 -15.66 3.63
C THR A 175 -6.50 -15.19 4.95
N ASP A 176 -5.66 -14.16 4.88
CA ASP A 176 -5.07 -13.50 6.05
C ASP A 176 -5.34 -11.99 5.97
N ARG A 177 -6.01 -11.45 7.00
CA ARG A 177 -6.34 -10.03 7.10
C ARG A 177 -5.60 -9.40 8.27
N ARG A 178 -4.91 -8.29 7.99
CA ARG A 178 -4.09 -7.61 8.99
C ARG A 178 -4.14 -6.10 8.87
N VAL A 179 -3.78 -5.46 9.97
CA VAL A 179 -3.50 -4.02 10.04
C VAL A 179 -2.06 -3.85 10.51
N ALA A 180 -1.31 -3.02 9.81
CA ALA A 180 0.07 -2.70 10.12
C ALA A 180 0.26 -1.19 10.24
N TRP A 181 1.19 -0.77 11.07
CA TRP A 181 1.74 0.58 11.07
C TRP A 181 2.91 0.64 10.10
N GLY A 182 3.16 1.82 9.56
CA GLY A 182 4.33 2.00 8.71
C GLY A 182 4.73 3.45 8.57
N ALA A 183 5.83 3.62 7.87
CA ALA A 183 6.39 4.93 7.53
C ALA A 183 6.54 5.04 6.02
N ASN A 184 6.59 6.27 5.54
CA ASN A 184 6.86 6.57 4.15
C ASN A 184 7.81 7.76 4.03
N ILE A 185 8.57 7.74 2.95
CA ILE A 185 9.39 8.86 2.49
C ILE A 185 9.20 9.01 0.99
N GLY A 186 9.20 10.24 0.50
CA GLY A 186 9.00 10.49 -0.92
C GLY A 186 9.63 11.77 -1.38
N ILE A 187 9.70 11.89 -2.69
CA ILE A 187 10.12 13.09 -3.42
C ILE A 187 9.15 13.33 -4.56
N GLY A 188 9.03 14.58 -4.99
CA GLY A 188 8.15 14.88 -6.10
C GLY A 188 8.29 16.29 -6.60
N PHE A 189 7.41 16.63 -7.54
CA PHE A 189 7.29 17.95 -8.13
C PHE A 189 5.83 18.36 -8.18
N GLU A 190 5.56 19.62 -7.89
CA GLU A 190 4.23 20.20 -8.06
C GLU A 190 4.31 21.35 -9.07
N SER A 191 3.33 21.43 -9.96
CA SER A 191 3.19 22.49 -10.95
C SER A 191 1.80 23.09 -10.91
N SER A 192 1.69 24.40 -10.85
CA SER A 192 0.41 25.10 -11.00
C SER A 192 -0.06 25.02 -12.45
N LEU A 193 -1.29 24.56 -12.67
CA LEU A 193 -1.96 24.53 -13.97
C LEU A 193 -2.87 25.74 -14.17
N GLY A 194 -3.21 26.44 -13.10
CA GLY A 194 -4.11 27.61 -13.10
C GLY A 194 -4.23 28.20 -11.71
N LYS A 195 -5.23 29.05 -11.49
CA LYS A 195 -5.42 29.71 -10.18
C LYS A 195 -5.71 28.72 -9.06
N ASN A 196 -6.52 27.71 -9.35
CA ASN A 196 -7.03 26.75 -8.34
C ASN A 196 -6.61 25.31 -8.62
N LEU A 197 -5.84 25.05 -9.68
CA LEU A 197 -5.47 23.70 -10.07
C LEU A 197 -3.95 23.54 -10.04
N SER A 198 -3.48 22.44 -9.44
CA SER A 198 -2.09 22.01 -9.57
C SER A 198 -1.99 20.51 -9.83
N LEU A 199 -0.88 20.12 -10.44
CA LEU A 199 -0.49 18.76 -10.74
C LEU A 199 0.73 18.42 -9.89
N ALA A 200 0.68 17.31 -9.17
CA ALA A 200 1.83 16.78 -8.44
C ALA A 200 2.25 15.43 -9.01
N LEU A 201 3.55 15.24 -9.18
CA LEU A 201 4.19 13.96 -9.44
C LEU A 201 4.88 13.53 -8.15
N ASP A 202 4.65 12.31 -7.70
CA ASP A 202 5.11 11.80 -6.41
C ASP A 202 5.75 10.42 -6.60
N LEU A 203 6.93 10.24 -6.04
CA LEU A 203 7.58 8.94 -5.88
C LEU A 203 7.74 8.69 -4.39
N THR A 204 7.01 7.74 -3.85
CA THR A 204 6.98 7.44 -2.42
C THR A 204 7.40 5.99 -2.16
N TYR A 205 8.35 5.80 -1.26
CA TYR A 205 8.69 4.51 -0.67
C TYR A 205 7.91 4.31 0.61
N ASN A 206 7.26 3.16 0.73
CA ASN A 206 6.42 2.78 1.86
C ASN A 206 6.98 1.51 2.51
N ALA A 207 7.04 1.49 3.84
CA ALA A 207 7.43 0.34 4.64
C ALA A 207 6.43 0.14 5.77
N ALA A 208 5.64 -0.93 5.70
CA ALA A 208 4.66 -1.30 6.70
C ALA A 208 5.20 -2.44 7.58
N ILE A 209 5.07 -2.32 8.90
CA ILE A 209 5.45 -3.34 9.89
C ILE A 209 4.36 -4.42 9.89
N GLY A 210 4.25 -5.11 8.79
CA GLY A 210 3.39 -6.25 8.55
C GLY A 210 4.22 -7.39 7.99
N TYR A 211 3.64 -8.57 7.91
CA TYR A 211 4.35 -9.71 7.36
C TYR A 211 3.44 -10.60 6.50
N LEU A 212 4.03 -11.24 5.51
CA LEU A 212 3.48 -12.41 4.84
C LEU A 212 4.18 -13.64 5.37
N ARG A 213 3.40 -14.67 5.67
CA ARG A 213 3.96 -15.95 6.09
C ARG A 213 4.77 -16.59 4.98
N SER A 214 5.79 -17.31 5.34
CA SER A 214 6.54 -18.14 4.41
C SER A 214 5.67 -19.25 3.83
N PHE A 215 5.97 -19.61 2.58
CA PHE A 215 5.53 -20.83 1.93
C PHE A 215 6.81 -21.60 1.54
N GLU A 216 7.46 -22.19 2.53
CA GLU A 216 8.80 -22.78 2.39
C GLU A 216 8.86 -23.87 1.32
N ASP A 217 7.83 -24.72 1.26
CA ASP A 217 7.73 -25.75 0.23
C ASP A 217 7.72 -25.20 -1.21
N TRP A 218 7.35 -23.91 -1.36
CA TRP A 218 7.30 -23.18 -2.63
C TRP A 218 8.50 -22.25 -2.81
N GLY A 219 9.44 -22.26 -1.88
CA GLY A 219 10.59 -21.36 -1.88
C GLY A 219 10.23 -19.89 -1.65
N LEU A 220 9.03 -19.62 -1.13
CA LEU A 220 8.59 -18.27 -0.74
C LEU A 220 8.93 -18.03 0.72
N LYS A 221 9.86 -17.11 0.97
CA LYS A 221 10.28 -16.73 2.32
C LYS A 221 9.27 -15.79 2.95
N GLU A 222 9.33 -15.68 4.27
CA GLU A 222 8.61 -14.63 5.01
C GLU A 222 9.06 -13.25 4.52
N VAL A 223 8.10 -12.36 4.33
CA VAL A 223 8.35 -10.96 3.96
C VAL A 223 7.96 -10.06 5.11
N MET A 224 8.95 -9.39 5.70
CA MET A 224 8.79 -8.42 6.77
C MET A 224 9.97 -7.43 6.75
N PRO A 225 9.73 -6.11 6.75
CA PRO A 225 8.46 -5.41 6.55
C PRO A 225 7.93 -5.52 5.12
N LEU A 226 6.64 -5.24 4.93
CA LEU A 226 6.05 -5.14 3.60
C LEU A 226 6.47 -3.81 2.98
N GLN A 227 7.09 -3.85 1.81
CA GLN A 227 7.69 -2.68 1.18
C GLN A 227 7.22 -2.51 -0.26
N PHE A 228 6.89 -1.27 -0.63
CA PHE A 228 6.49 -0.94 -1.99
C PHE A 228 6.82 0.51 -2.34
N LEU A 229 7.06 0.74 -3.62
CA LEU A 229 7.19 2.07 -4.21
C LEU A 229 5.85 2.47 -4.81
N THR A 230 5.45 3.72 -4.64
CA THR A 230 4.29 4.31 -5.31
C THR A 230 4.78 5.41 -6.23
N ILE A 231 4.44 5.31 -7.51
CA ILE A 231 4.61 6.38 -8.49
C ILE A 231 3.23 6.96 -8.73
N GLY A 232 2.98 8.19 -8.30
CA GLY A 232 1.67 8.82 -8.30
C GLY A 232 1.61 10.12 -9.07
N ILE A 233 0.42 10.40 -9.60
CA ILE A 233 0.04 11.68 -10.18
C ILE A 233 -1.16 12.18 -9.39
N GLY A 234 -1.02 13.35 -8.77
CA GLY A 234 -2.06 14.01 -8.01
C GLY A 234 -2.61 15.24 -8.71
N PHE A 235 -3.92 15.31 -8.84
CA PHE A 235 -4.63 16.49 -9.35
C PHE A 235 -5.25 17.22 -8.17
N ASN A 236 -4.69 18.39 -7.79
CA ASN A 236 -5.12 19.16 -6.63
C ASN A 236 -6.04 20.32 -7.05
N TYR A 237 -7.14 20.48 -6.31
CA TYR A 237 -8.03 21.63 -6.39
C TYR A 237 -7.93 22.44 -5.09
N ASN A 238 -7.48 23.68 -5.21
CA ASN A 238 -7.31 24.63 -4.11
C ASN A 238 -8.58 25.49 -3.95
N TYR A 239 -9.05 25.70 -2.72
CA TYR A 239 -10.24 26.49 -2.42
C TYR A 239 -10.09 27.35 -1.15
#